data_010b89a5a248acedbbc4d7a980b0d96a
#
_entry.id   010b89a5a248acedbbc4d7a980b0d96a
#
_cell.length_a   1.000
_cell.length_b   1.000
_cell.length_c   1.000
_cell.angle_alpha   90.00
_cell.angle_beta   90.00
_cell.angle_gamma   90.00
#
_symmetry.space_group_name_H-M   'P 1'
#
loop_
_entity.id
_entity.type
_entity.pdbx_description
1 polymer ?
#
loop_
_entity_poly.entity_id
_entity_poly.type
_entity_poly.pdbx_seq_one_letter_code
_entity_poly.pdbx_strand_id
1 'polypeptide(L)'
;MKIGIDLGGSHVAIGLVDDNYEIIEKRTYYMNDNNKKKVSLEDYIVNSIVHGINEILESTKYKLSQIESIGIATPGNPSAGCIKNVVNLGIKNFNITQKLKEAFGSLGSKELMINLKNDGKCAALAEKFKGSLKEYDDCVFLCIGTGIGGAAFIGGKFIKPIRNAGFEFGHMVIRKDGEQCNCGNKGCFEAYCSKRKFKAQMQE
;
A
#
# COMPACT_ATOMS: atom_id res chain seq x y z
N MET A 1 12.00 -13.37 9.80
CA MET A 1 11.07 -12.28 10.19
C MET A 1 10.97 -11.25 9.07
N LYS A 2 9.83 -10.58 8.94
CA LYS A 2 9.57 -9.59 7.88
C LYS A 2 8.98 -8.32 8.48
N ILE A 3 9.19 -7.18 7.84
CA ILE A 3 8.51 -5.92 8.19
C ILE A 3 7.46 -5.63 7.12
N GLY A 4 6.23 -5.42 7.55
CA GLY A 4 5.13 -4.90 6.72
C GLY A 4 4.91 -3.42 7.02
N ILE A 5 4.78 -2.60 5.97
CA ILE A 5 4.50 -1.17 6.07
C ILE A 5 3.26 -0.85 5.24
N ASP A 6 2.27 -0.20 5.85
CA ASP A 6 1.13 0.39 5.16
C ASP A 6 1.29 1.92 5.15
N LEU A 7 1.64 2.46 3.99
CA LEU A 7 1.74 3.88 3.75
C LEU A 7 0.41 4.39 3.20
N GLY A 8 -0.44 4.87 4.08
CA GLY A 8 -1.71 5.49 3.71
C GLY A 8 -1.61 7.00 3.44
N GLY A 9 -2.72 7.62 3.10
CA GLY A 9 -2.80 9.08 2.90
C GLY A 9 -2.72 9.91 4.19
N SER A 10 -2.92 9.31 5.35
CA SER A 10 -2.99 9.98 6.65
C SER A 10 -2.12 9.35 7.74
N HIS A 11 -1.52 8.21 7.49
CA HIS A 11 -0.72 7.48 8.46
C HIS A 11 0.30 6.56 7.79
N VAL A 12 1.30 6.17 8.57
CA VAL A 12 2.24 5.09 8.28
C VAL A 12 2.09 4.04 9.37
N ALA A 13 1.62 2.85 9.03
CA ALA A 13 1.57 1.72 9.95
C ALA A 13 2.70 0.73 9.65
N ILE A 14 3.36 0.23 10.69
CA ILE A 14 4.54 -0.64 10.58
C ILE A 14 4.30 -1.84 11.48
N GLY A 15 4.52 -3.04 10.96
CA GLY A 15 4.35 -4.29 11.71
C GLY A 15 5.53 -5.23 11.53
N LEU A 16 5.95 -5.87 12.62
CA LEU A 16 6.81 -7.04 12.59
C LEU A 16 5.95 -8.28 12.36
N VAL A 17 6.29 -9.06 11.35
CA VAL A 17 5.51 -10.20 10.90
C VAL A 17 6.37 -11.46 10.90
N ASP A 18 5.84 -12.55 11.44
CA ASP A 18 6.48 -13.85 11.44
C ASP A 18 6.27 -14.62 10.11
N ASP A 19 6.81 -15.84 10.04
CA ASP A 19 6.68 -16.68 8.85
C ASP A 19 5.28 -17.29 8.67
N ASN A 20 4.45 -17.24 9.72
CA ASN A 20 3.04 -17.61 9.66
C ASN A 20 2.14 -16.44 9.27
N TYR A 21 2.72 -15.27 8.92
CA TYR A 21 2.04 -14.01 8.64
C TYR A 21 1.25 -13.44 9.84
N GLU A 22 1.66 -13.78 11.09
CA GLU A 22 1.09 -13.16 12.28
C GLU A 22 1.83 -11.86 12.61
N ILE A 23 1.08 -10.82 13.00
CA ILE A 23 1.66 -9.55 13.43
C ILE A 23 2.07 -9.68 14.89
N ILE A 24 3.38 -9.64 15.16
CA ILE A 24 3.97 -9.75 16.50
C ILE A 24 3.88 -8.42 17.24
N GLU A 25 4.18 -7.33 16.55
CA GLU A 25 4.20 -5.98 17.13
C GLU A 25 3.86 -4.97 16.05
N LYS A 26 3.23 -3.83 16.42
CA LYS A 26 2.77 -2.81 15.47
C LYS A 26 2.97 -1.40 16.05
N ARG A 27 3.31 -0.45 15.17
CA ARG A 27 3.33 1.00 15.43
C ARG A 27 2.57 1.74 14.34
N THR A 28 1.97 2.88 14.70
CA THR A 28 1.26 3.73 13.73
C THR A 28 1.57 5.20 13.99
N TYR A 29 1.97 5.91 12.96
CA TYR A 29 2.31 7.34 12.98
C TYR A 29 1.36 8.09 12.07
N TYR A 30 0.70 9.12 12.60
CA TYR A 30 -0.25 9.93 11.87
C TYR A 30 0.42 11.14 11.23
N MET A 31 0.15 11.32 9.93
CA MET A 31 0.62 12.46 9.14
C MET A 31 -0.30 13.66 9.37
N ASN A 32 -0.02 14.48 10.39
CA ASN A 32 -0.74 15.72 10.66
C ASN A 32 0.03 16.93 10.12
N ASP A 33 -0.68 18.07 9.90
CA ASP A 33 -0.10 19.27 9.29
C ASP A 33 1.01 19.92 10.13
N ASN A 34 1.02 19.73 11.44
CA ASN A 34 2.05 20.29 12.33
C ASN A 34 3.42 19.63 12.11
N ASN A 35 3.46 18.36 11.71
CA ASN A 35 4.70 17.64 11.45
C ASN A 35 5.26 17.93 10.05
N LYS A 36 4.39 18.23 9.07
CA LYS A 36 4.78 18.58 7.70
C LYS A 36 5.47 19.94 7.58
N LYS A 37 5.30 20.85 8.54
CA LYS A 37 5.90 22.19 8.49
C LYS A 37 7.40 22.22 8.81
N LYS A 38 7.95 21.15 9.38
CA LYS A 38 9.35 21.10 9.85
C LYS A 38 10.30 20.38 8.90
N VAL A 39 9.79 19.41 8.16
CA VAL A 39 10.57 18.57 7.23
C VAL A 39 9.73 18.26 5.99
N SER A 40 10.37 17.84 4.90
CA SER A 40 9.63 17.37 3.71
C SER A 40 8.75 16.17 4.07
N LEU A 41 7.63 15.98 3.33
CA LEU A 41 6.77 14.82 3.55
C LEU A 41 7.53 13.50 3.34
N GLU A 42 8.42 13.46 2.35
CA GLU A 42 9.25 12.30 2.04
C GLU A 42 10.17 11.95 3.20
N ASP A 43 10.87 12.94 3.77
CA ASP A 43 11.74 12.74 4.93
C ASP A 43 10.91 12.38 6.18
N TYR A 44 9.73 12.96 6.36
CA TYR A 44 8.83 12.57 7.44
C TYR A 44 8.44 11.09 7.35
N ILE A 45 8.07 10.61 6.14
CA ILE A 45 7.74 9.20 5.91
C ILE A 45 8.92 8.30 6.24
N VAL A 46 10.12 8.61 5.72
CA VAL A 46 11.34 7.81 5.97
C VAL A 46 11.66 7.77 7.46
N ASN A 47 11.66 8.94 8.13
CA ASN A 47 11.96 9.04 9.55
C ASN A 47 10.95 8.27 10.41
N SER A 48 9.65 8.33 10.07
CA SER A 48 8.61 7.57 10.77
C SER A 48 8.81 6.06 10.61
N ILE A 49 9.18 5.61 9.41
CA ILE A 49 9.46 4.19 9.15
C ILE A 49 10.68 3.72 9.95
N VAL A 50 11.78 4.45 9.88
CA VAL A 50 13.04 4.09 10.59
C VAL A 50 12.81 4.09 12.10
N HIS A 51 12.15 5.12 12.62
CA HIS A 51 11.82 5.22 14.04
C HIS A 51 10.94 4.06 14.50
N GLY A 52 9.86 3.77 13.79
CA GLY A 52 8.94 2.71 14.15
C GLY A 52 9.56 1.32 14.04
N ILE A 53 10.42 1.06 13.07
CA ILE A 53 11.17 -0.20 13.01
C ILE A 53 12.08 -0.34 14.22
N ASN A 54 12.83 0.71 14.60
CA ASN A 54 13.73 0.68 15.76
C ASN A 54 12.93 0.42 17.05
N GLU A 55 11.81 1.12 17.28
CA GLU A 55 10.96 0.88 18.45
C GLU A 55 10.43 -0.57 18.51
N ILE A 56 10.01 -1.13 17.37
CA ILE A 56 9.55 -2.52 17.29
C ILE A 56 10.69 -3.48 17.62
N LEU A 57 11.89 -3.27 17.07
CA LEU A 57 13.03 -4.12 17.31
C LEU A 57 13.48 -4.07 18.78
N GLU A 58 13.47 -2.89 19.38
CA GLU A 58 13.79 -2.70 20.81
C GLU A 58 12.77 -3.41 21.71
N SER A 59 11.46 -3.24 21.47
CA SER A 59 10.39 -3.82 22.29
C SER A 59 10.34 -5.36 22.17
N THR A 60 10.62 -5.90 20.99
CA THR A 60 10.56 -7.33 20.71
C THR A 60 11.90 -8.06 20.89
N LYS A 61 12.98 -7.30 21.13
CA LYS A 61 14.36 -7.81 21.25
C LYS A 61 14.90 -8.48 19.98
N TYR A 62 14.25 -8.32 18.84
CA TYR A 62 14.78 -8.72 17.55
C TYR A 62 15.84 -7.73 17.08
N LYS A 63 16.78 -8.22 16.26
CA LYS A 63 17.82 -7.40 15.61
C LYS A 63 17.45 -7.17 14.14
N LEU A 64 17.88 -6.05 13.58
CA LEU A 64 17.66 -5.76 12.16
C LEU A 64 18.27 -6.83 11.24
N SER A 65 19.38 -7.47 11.64
CA SER A 65 20.00 -8.59 10.91
C SER A 65 19.10 -9.83 10.78
N GLN A 66 18.06 -9.95 11.60
CA GLN A 66 17.06 -11.03 11.55
C GLN A 66 15.87 -10.69 10.63
N ILE A 67 15.82 -9.47 10.12
CA ILE A 67 14.81 -9.05 9.15
C ILE A 67 15.24 -9.47 7.75
N GLU A 68 14.44 -10.29 7.09
CA GLU A 68 14.73 -10.81 5.74
C GLU A 68 14.31 -9.81 4.66
N SER A 69 13.18 -9.13 4.89
CA SER A 69 12.62 -8.21 3.91
C SER A 69 11.69 -7.17 4.53
N ILE A 70 11.54 -6.05 3.83
CA ILE A 70 10.55 -5.02 4.10
C ILE A 70 9.57 -4.98 2.92
N GLY A 71 8.28 -5.16 3.19
CA GLY A 71 7.20 -4.97 2.22
C GLY A 71 6.47 -3.65 2.48
N ILE A 72 6.31 -2.82 1.45
CA ILE A 72 5.62 -1.52 1.57
C ILE A 72 4.39 -1.53 0.68
N ALA A 73 3.21 -1.45 1.30
CA ALA A 73 1.96 -1.13 0.65
C ALA A 73 1.87 0.41 0.48
N THR A 74 1.56 0.89 -0.72
CA THR A 74 1.52 2.33 -1.02
C THR A 74 0.39 2.63 -2.00
N PRO A 75 -0.25 3.80 -1.90
CA PRO A 75 -1.19 4.25 -2.93
C PRO A 75 -0.46 4.45 -4.27
N GLY A 76 -1.23 4.43 -5.36
CA GLY A 76 -0.73 4.62 -6.72
C GLY A 76 -0.06 3.40 -7.32
N ASN A 77 0.80 3.62 -8.30
CA ASN A 77 1.50 2.57 -9.04
C ASN A 77 3.00 2.61 -8.77
N PRO A 78 3.49 1.94 -7.73
CA PRO A 78 4.92 1.90 -7.44
C PRO A 78 5.67 1.15 -8.54
N SER A 79 6.85 1.64 -8.89
CA SER A 79 7.71 1.07 -9.92
C SER A 79 9.18 1.32 -9.61
N ALA A 80 10.01 0.30 -9.76
CA ALA A 80 11.47 0.37 -9.58
C ALA A 80 11.91 1.04 -8.26
N GLY A 81 11.25 0.68 -7.14
CA GLY A 81 11.55 1.23 -5.82
C GLY A 81 11.01 2.64 -5.55
N CYS A 82 10.28 3.22 -6.53
CA CYS A 82 9.72 4.56 -6.43
C CYS A 82 8.19 4.54 -6.28
N ILE A 83 7.69 5.46 -5.47
CA ILE A 83 6.28 5.85 -5.41
C ILE A 83 6.08 7.00 -6.40
N LYS A 84 5.12 6.84 -7.33
CA LYS A 84 4.91 7.81 -8.42
C LYS A 84 3.48 8.33 -8.44
N ASN A 85 3.35 9.63 -8.67
CA ASN A 85 2.07 10.30 -8.95
C ASN A 85 0.96 10.02 -7.92
N VAL A 86 1.28 10.15 -6.64
CA VAL A 86 0.28 10.04 -5.56
C VAL A 86 -0.28 11.42 -5.25
N VAL A 87 -1.35 11.78 -5.96
CA VAL A 87 -1.98 13.11 -5.89
C VAL A 87 -2.37 13.50 -4.46
N ASN A 88 -2.98 12.58 -3.72
CA ASN A 88 -3.44 12.82 -2.35
C ASN A 88 -2.31 13.12 -1.34
N LEU A 89 -1.09 12.75 -1.67
CA LEU A 89 0.10 13.04 -0.86
C LEU A 89 0.98 14.14 -1.46
N GLY A 90 0.67 14.62 -2.67
CA GLY A 90 1.52 15.56 -3.38
C GLY A 90 2.87 14.98 -3.85
N ILE A 91 3.01 13.66 -3.84
CA ILE A 91 4.22 12.96 -4.24
C ILE A 91 4.23 12.78 -5.76
N LYS A 92 5.24 13.34 -6.44
CA LYS A 92 5.43 13.16 -7.88
C LYS A 92 6.30 11.95 -8.20
N ASN A 93 7.47 11.85 -7.55
CA ASN A 93 8.42 10.75 -7.73
C ASN A 93 9.30 10.65 -6.50
N PHE A 94 9.11 9.61 -5.70
CA PHE A 94 9.80 9.40 -4.44
C PHE A 94 10.46 8.03 -4.41
N ASN A 95 11.81 7.98 -4.48
CA ASN A 95 12.57 6.75 -4.37
C ASN A 95 12.72 6.35 -2.89
N ILE A 96 11.64 5.82 -2.33
CA ILE A 96 11.59 5.41 -0.93
C ILE A 96 12.56 4.27 -0.63
N THR A 97 12.75 3.35 -1.59
CA THR A 97 13.65 2.21 -1.41
C THR A 97 15.08 2.66 -1.20
N GLN A 98 15.55 3.61 -2.02
CA GLN A 98 16.90 4.15 -1.87
C GLN A 98 17.06 4.89 -0.55
N LYS A 99 16.12 5.78 -0.20
CA LYS A 99 16.17 6.54 1.06
C LYS A 99 16.15 5.63 2.30
N LEU A 100 15.39 4.55 2.28
CA LEU A 100 15.41 3.57 3.38
C LEU A 100 16.72 2.78 3.42
N LYS A 101 17.28 2.38 2.28
CA LYS A 101 18.61 1.74 2.23
C LYS A 101 19.69 2.67 2.78
N GLU A 102 19.66 3.95 2.43
CA GLU A 102 20.59 4.97 2.99
C GLU A 102 20.40 5.13 4.50
N ALA A 103 19.15 5.22 4.98
CA ALA A 103 18.84 5.42 6.39
C ALA A 103 19.23 4.23 7.28
N PHE A 104 19.06 3.00 6.79
CA PHE A 104 19.49 1.81 7.52
C PHE A 104 21.00 1.53 7.37
N GLY A 105 21.66 2.20 6.43
CA GLY A 105 23.08 1.99 6.13
C GLY A 105 23.40 0.57 5.65
N SER A 106 24.67 0.26 5.59
CA SER A 106 25.15 -1.11 5.34
C SER A 106 25.13 -1.92 6.64
N LEU A 107 23.94 -2.16 7.18
CA LEU A 107 23.73 -2.93 8.41
C LEU A 107 23.96 -4.43 8.14
N GLY A 108 25.21 -4.81 8.04
CA GLY A 108 25.63 -6.18 7.88
C GLY A 108 25.76 -6.62 6.42
N SER A 109 26.36 -7.78 6.21
CA SER A 109 26.75 -8.37 4.91
C SER A 109 25.58 -8.84 4.03
N LYS A 110 24.31 -8.65 4.45
CA LYS A 110 23.12 -9.05 3.70
C LYS A 110 22.36 -7.83 3.22
N GLU A 111 22.20 -7.72 1.91
CA GLU A 111 21.38 -6.65 1.32
C GLU A 111 19.92 -6.80 1.74
N LEU A 112 19.37 -5.77 2.41
CA LEU A 112 17.97 -5.74 2.84
C LEU A 112 17.06 -5.64 1.62
N MET A 113 16.21 -6.66 1.43
CA MET A 113 15.25 -6.69 0.34
C MET A 113 14.06 -5.77 0.68
N ILE A 114 13.83 -4.72 -0.12
CA ILE A 114 12.70 -3.80 0.04
C ILE A 114 11.82 -3.90 -1.19
N ASN A 115 10.54 -4.26 -1.01
CA ASN A 115 9.56 -4.42 -2.08
C ASN A 115 8.39 -3.46 -1.89
N LEU A 116 7.95 -2.85 -3.00
CA LEU A 116 6.79 -1.98 -3.03
C LEU A 116 5.66 -2.61 -3.85
N LYS A 117 4.43 -2.45 -3.37
CA LYS A 117 3.23 -2.83 -4.11
C LYS A 117 2.09 -1.86 -3.80
N ASN A 118 1.14 -1.74 -4.74
CA ASN A 118 -0.09 -0.98 -4.50
C ASN A 118 -0.86 -1.53 -3.29
N ASP A 119 -1.42 -0.64 -2.47
CA ASP A 119 -2.15 -0.95 -1.22
C ASP A 119 -3.33 -1.92 -1.44
N GLY A 120 -4.19 -1.67 -2.42
CA GLY A 120 -5.30 -2.56 -2.76
C GLY A 120 -4.82 -3.96 -3.20
N LYS A 121 -3.70 -4.03 -3.92
CA LYS A 121 -3.10 -5.31 -4.31
C LYS A 121 -2.48 -6.04 -3.12
N CYS A 122 -1.92 -5.31 -2.14
CA CYS A 122 -1.45 -5.90 -0.87
C CYS A 122 -2.63 -6.45 -0.05
N ALA A 123 -3.74 -5.71 0.04
CA ALA A 123 -4.94 -6.16 0.74
C ALA A 123 -5.50 -7.46 0.11
N ALA A 124 -5.57 -7.52 -1.22
CA ALA A 124 -5.99 -8.73 -1.93
C ALA A 124 -5.09 -9.94 -1.63
N LEU A 125 -3.77 -9.73 -1.59
CA LEU A 125 -2.82 -10.79 -1.24
C LEU A 125 -2.98 -11.23 0.22
N ALA A 126 -3.23 -10.31 1.14
CA ALA A 126 -3.49 -10.64 2.55
C ALA A 126 -4.74 -11.52 2.69
N GLU A 127 -5.83 -11.17 2.01
CA GLU A 127 -7.05 -11.99 1.96
C GLU A 127 -6.81 -13.38 1.35
N LYS A 128 -5.96 -13.48 0.32
CA LYS A 128 -5.61 -14.77 -0.30
C LYS A 128 -4.76 -15.63 0.61
N PHE A 129 -3.82 -15.07 1.36
CA PHE A 129 -2.90 -15.87 2.19
C PHE A 129 -3.42 -16.13 3.60
N LYS A 130 -4.18 -15.21 4.19
CA LYS A 130 -4.62 -15.29 5.61
C LYS A 130 -6.10 -14.99 5.82
N GLY A 131 -6.79 -14.49 4.80
CA GLY A 131 -8.18 -14.07 4.91
C GLY A 131 -9.18 -14.98 4.21
N SER A 132 -10.30 -14.39 3.82
CA SER A 132 -11.48 -15.06 3.28
C SER A 132 -11.29 -15.68 1.89
N LEU A 133 -10.23 -15.31 1.15
CA LEU A 133 -9.94 -15.84 -0.19
C LEU A 133 -9.01 -17.07 -0.17
N LYS A 134 -8.59 -17.53 1.00
CA LYS A 134 -7.58 -18.59 1.14
C LYS A 134 -7.95 -19.88 0.39
N GLU A 135 -9.21 -20.30 0.48
CA GLU A 135 -9.70 -21.57 -0.07
C GLU A 135 -10.16 -21.48 -1.55
N TYR A 136 -10.11 -20.28 -2.17
CA TYR A 136 -10.63 -20.08 -3.52
C TYR A 136 -9.49 -19.86 -4.53
N ASP A 137 -9.32 -20.76 -5.48
CA ASP A 137 -8.32 -20.63 -6.53
C ASP A 137 -8.67 -19.57 -7.57
N ASP A 138 -9.94 -19.46 -7.91
CA ASP A 138 -10.46 -18.45 -8.82
C ASP A 138 -11.32 -17.46 -8.05
N CYS A 139 -10.86 -16.24 -7.89
CA CYS A 139 -11.59 -15.23 -7.14
C CYS A 139 -11.19 -13.79 -7.55
N VAL A 140 -12.08 -12.86 -7.24
CA VAL A 140 -11.87 -11.43 -7.39
C VAL A 140 -11.97 -10.75 -6.03
N PHE A 141 -11.02 -9.91 -5.73
CA PHE A 141 -11.05 -9.01 -4.59
C PHE A 141 -11.40 -7.60 -5.05
N LEU A 142 -12.36 -6.96 -4.39
CA LEU A 142 -12.71 -5.56 -4.59
C LEU A 142 -12.51 -4.78 -3.29
N CYS A 143 -11.79 -3.67 -3.35
CA CYS A 143 -11.61 -2.73 -2.25
C CYS A 143 -12.44 -1.47 -2.54
N ILE A 144 -13.55 -1.30 -1.81
CA ILE A 144 -14.45 -0.15 -1.97
C ILE A 144 -14.12 0.89 -0.91
N GLY A 145 -13.42 1.95 -1.35
CA GLY A 145 -12.99 3.06 -0.52
C GLY A 145 -13.32 4.41 -1.16
N THR A 146 -12.42 5.38 -1.07
CA THR A 146 -12.50 6.65 -1.81
C THR A 146 -12.68 6.41 -3.31
N GLY A 147 -12.00 5.39 -3.84
CA GLY A 147 -12.20 4.80 -5.16
C GLY A 147 -12.55 3.32 -5.04
N ILE A 148 -12.48 2.60 -6.16
CA ILE A 148 -12.66 1.14 -6.23
C ILE A 148 -11.42 0.52 -6.86
N GLY A 149 -10.63 -0.17 -6.05
CA GLY A 149 -9.52 -1.00 -6.48
C GLY A 149 -9.89 -2.48 -6.52
N GLY A 150 -9.00 -3.31 -7.05
CA GLY A 150 -9.21 -4.75 -7.01
C GLY A 150 -8.05 -5.57 -7.53
N ALA A 151 -8.20 -6.87 -7.41
CA ALA A 151 -7.27 -7.86 -7.91
C ALA A 151 -8.02 -9.16 -8.26
N ALA A 152 -7.42 -9.96 -9.13
CA ALA A 152 -7.95 -11.29 -9.49
C ALA A 152 -6.90 -12.36 -9.27
N PHE A 153 -7.39 -13.56 -8.94
CA PHE A 153 -6.61 -14.79 -8.83
C PHE A 153 -7.25 -15.82 -9.77
N ILE A 154 -6.43 -16.55 -10.49
CA ILE A 154 -6.84 -17.66 -11.35
C ILE A 154 -5.87 -18.83 -11.12
N GLY A 155 -6.40 -20.01 -10.84
CA GLY A 155 -5.62 -21.17 -10.46
C GLY A 155 -4.73 -20.90 -9.24
N GLY A 156 -5.24 -20.18 -8.25
CA GLY A 156 -4.52 -19.78 -7.04
C GLY A 156 -3.43 -18.72 -7.24
N LYS A 157 -3.22 -18.23 -8.47
CA LYS A 157 -2.15 -17.28 -8.80
C LYS A 157 -2.67 -15.87 -8.96
N PHE A 158 -2.00 -14.92 -8.33
CA PHE A 158 -2.26 -13.50 -8.54
C PHE A 158 -2.01 -13.10 -9.99
N ILE A 159 -3.03 -12.54 -10.64
CA ILE A 159 -2.91 -12.11 -12.03
C ILE A 159 -2.17 -10.75 -12.06
N LYS A 160 -0.96 -10.77 -12.62
CA LYS A 160 -0.15 -9.57 -12.80
C LYS A 160 -0.42 -8.96 -14.17
N PRO A 161 -0.85 -7.71 -14.24
CA PRO A 161 -0.95 -7.02 -15.51
C PRO A 161 0.45 -6.77 -16.08
N ILE A 162 0.62 -6.92 -17.40
CA ILE A 162 1.93 -6.77 -18.08
C ILE A 162 2.49 -5.35 -17.90
N ARG A 163 1.64 -4.33 -17.82
CA ARG A 163 2.03 -2.91 -17.71
C ARG A 163 1.73 -2.28 -16.34
N ASN A 164 1.59 -3.05 -15.28
CA ASN A 164 1.21 -2.61 -13.93
C ASN A 164 -0.15 -1.86 -13.82
N ALA A 165 -0.82 -1.56 -14.91
CA ALA A 165 -2.06 -0.79 -15.00
C ALA A 165 -3.28 -1.64 -15.41
N GLY A 166 -3.25 -2.95 -15.20
CA GLY A 166 -4.39 -3.85 -15.46
C GLY A 166 -5.15 -4.21 -14.20
N PHE A 167 -6.36 -4.74 -14.41
CA PHE A 167 -7.28 -5.14 -13.34
C PHE A 167 -7.73 -3.96 -12.46
N GLU A 168 -7.93 -2.80 -13.11
CA GLU A 168 -8.52 -1.62 -12.50
C GLU A 168 -10.06 -1.74 -12.57
N PHE A 169 -10.64 -2.63 -11.75
CA PHE A 169 -12.06 -2.98 -11.79
C PHE A 169 -12.98 -1.77 -11.60
N GLY A 170 -12.57 -0.80 -10.79
CA GLY A 170 -13.32 0.44 -10.60
C GLY A 170 -13.48 1.27 -11.87
N HIS A 171 -12.60 1.08 -12.86
CA HIS A 171 -12.65 1.82 -14.13
C HIS A 171 -13.31 1.05 -15.28
N MET A 172 -13.88 -0.12 -15.00
CA MET A 172 -14.76 -0.80 -15.97
C MET A 172 -15.97 0.09 -16.25
N VAL A 173 -16.26 0.33 -17.52
CA VAL A 173 -17.44 1.09 -17.95
C VAL A 173 -18.68 0.21 -17.79
N ILE A 174 -19.54 0.55 -16.82
CA ILE A 174 -20.80 -0.14 -16.55
C ILE A 174 -22.01 0.58 -17.14
N ARG A 175 -21.83 1.85 -17.55
CA ARG A 175 -22.88 2.64 -18.20
C ARG A 175 -22.26 3.51 -19.29
N LYS A 176 -22.62 3.20 -20.54
CA LYS A 176 -22.21 4.00 -21.71
C LYS A 176 -22.68 5.45 -21.54
N ASP A 177 -21.82 6.41 -21.83
CA ASP A 177 -22.09 7.85 -21.72
C ASP A 177 -22.62 8.31 -20.34
N GLY A 178 -22.25 7.56 -19.29
CA GLY A 178 -22.67 7.81 -17.92
C GLY A 178 -21.88 8.92 -17.21
N GLU A 179 -21.85 8.87 -15.87
CA GLU A 179 -21.20 9.90 -15.04
C GLU A 179 -19.71 10.04 -15.32
N GLN A 180 -19.19 11.26 -15.20
CA GLN A 180 -17.77 11.54 -15.35
C GLN A 180 -16.96 10.86 -14.24
N CYS A 181 -15.94 10.10 -14.60
CA CYS A 181 -14.99 9.51 -13.69
C CYS A 181 -13.71 10.35 -13.60
N ASN A 182 -13.03 10.32 -12.44
CA ASN A 182 -11.76 11.03 -12.24
C ASN A 182 -10.61 10.51 -13.13
N CYS A 183 -10.75 9.30 -13.69
CA CYS A 183 -9.77 8.76 -14.64
C CYS A 183 -9.87 9.39 -16.05
N GLY A 184 -10.83 10.27 -16.29
CA GLY A 184 -11.09 10.90 -17.59
C GLY A 184 -12.16 10.21 -18.42
N ASN A 185 -12.53 8.96 -18.12
CA ASN A 185 -13.61 8.23 -18.78
C ASN A 185 -14.98 8.58 -18.20
N LYS A 186 -16.03 8.15 -18.90
CA LYS A 186 -17.43 8.22 -18.43
C LYS A 186 -17.97 6.82 -18.13
N GLY A 187 -18.86 6.72 -17.14
CA GLY A 187 -19.61 5.52 -16.84
C GLY A 187 -18.85 4.43 -16.09
N CYS A 188 -17.70 4.73 -15.50
CA CYS A 188 -16.92 3.78 -14.71
C CYS A 188 -17.67 3.31 -13.46
N PHE A 189 -17.48 2.07 -13.05
CA PHE A 189 -18.05 1.48 -11.83
C PHE A 189 -17.79 2.35 -10.59
N GLU A 190 -16.58 2.85 -10.43
CA GLU A 190 -16.18 3.74 -9.33
C GLU A 190 -17.02 5.02 -9.25
N ALA A 191 -17.43 5.58 -10.41
CA ALA A 191 -18.23 6.80 -10.45
C ALA A 191 -19.61 6.63 -9.78
N TYR A 192 -20.10 5.39 -9.67
CA TYR A 192 -21.40 5.07 -9.08
C TYR A 192 -21.31 4.46 -7.68
N CYS A 193 -20.28 3.65 -7.41
CA CYS A 193 -20.26 2.75 -6.25
C CYS A 193 -19.12 3.04 -5.26
N SER A 194 -18.33 4.10 -5.42
CA SER A 194 -17.32 4.48 -4.44
C SER A 194 -17.92 5.11 -3.18
N LYS A 195 -17.19 4.99 -2.05
CA LYS A 195 -17.59 5.64 -0.78
C LYS A 195 -17.81 7.14 -0.93
N ARG A 196 -17.03 7.79 -1.80
CA ARG A 196 -17.19 9.22 -2.11
C ARG A 196 -18.57 9.50 -2.74
N LYS A 197 -19.01 8.66 -3.68
CA LYS A 197 -20.31 8.81 -4.34
C LYS A 197 -21.45 8.59 -3.36
N PHE A 198 -21.37 7.52 -2.54
CA PHE A 198 -22.38 7.27 -1.49
C PHE A 198 -22.52 8.46 -0.53
N LYS A 199 -21.42 9.04 -0.09
CA LYS A 199 -21.46 10.22 0.79
C LYS A 199 -22.12 11.43 0.12
N ALA A 200 -21.87 11.67 -1.17
CA ALA A 200 -22.50 12.76 -1.91
C ALA A 200 -24.02 12.56 -2.01
N GLN A 201 -24.47 11.34 -2.33
CA GLN A 201 -25.90 11.01 -2.43
C GLN A 201 -26.66 11.06 -1.10
N MET A 202 -25.97 10.87 0.03
CA MET A 202 -26.60 10.99 1.36
C MET A 202 -26.71 12.44 1.85
N GLN A 203 -26.10 13.40 1.16
CA GLN A 203 -26.14 14.83 1.48
C GLN A 203 -27.10 15.60 0.60
N GLU A 204 -27.68 14.97 -0.43
CA GLU A 204 -28.81 15.45 -1.25
C GLU A 204 -30.14 15.05 -0.59
#